data_ef459cc4071a9a9d84089085a559feb1
#
_entry.id   ef459cc4071a9a9d84089085a559feb1
#
_cell.length_a   1.000
_cell.length_b   1.000
_cell.length_c   1.000
_cell.angle_alpha   90.00
_cell.angle_beta   90.00
_cell.angle_gamma   90.00
#
_symmetry.space_group_name_H-M   'P 1'
#
loop_
_entity.id
_entity.type
_entity.pdbx_description
1 polymer ?
#
loop_
_entity_poly.entity_id
_entity_poly.type
_entity_poly.pdbx_seq_one_letter_code
_entity_poly.pdbx_strand_id
1 'polypeptide(L)'
;PYKTFCARFEKPIVQEDDKDALRRLNQLTGPFILRRMKSEVLKELPPKTENLHRIELDEQQRKLYLAAVVDAREKLRAAKPEDKMAVFAVLMRLREICCDPRLVADNWDGGSAKLEACMELVTAAVEGGHRILLFSQFTSMLELLAKRLDEAGVSHFTLQGSTPKPVRAELVRRFNSGEADVFLISLRAGGTGLNLTAADIVIHYDPWWNVAAQ
;
A
#
# COMPACT_ATOMS: atom_id res chain seq x y z
N PRO A 1 10.05 27.38 22.31
CA PRO A 1 10.59 26.29 21.51
C PRO A 1 9.81 26.05 20.22
N TYR A 2 8.61 25.37 20.23
CA TYR A 2 7.87 25.04 18.97
C TYR A 2 7.30 26.29 18.28
N LYS A 3 6.67 27.21 19.05
CA LYS A 3 6.14 28.49 18.52
C LYS A 3 7.21 29.32 17.81
N THR A 4 8.42 29.34 18.38
CA THR A 4 9.56 30.08 17.82
C THR A 4 10.05 29.42 16.52
N PHE A 5 10.06 28.09 16.46
CA PHE A 5 10.38 27.32 15.23
C PHE A 5 9.36 27.59 14.12
N CYS A 6 8.07 27.51 14.43
CA CYS A 6 7.01 27.82 13.48
C CYS A 6 7.10 29.23 12.90
N ALA A 7 7.35 30.24 13.77
CA ALA A 7 7.46 31.61 13.33
C ALA A 7 8.74 31.90 12.51
N ARG A 8 9.86 31.23 12.83
CA ARG A 8 11.16 31.47 12.20
C ARG A 8 11.41 30.67 10.93
N PHE A 9 10.83 29.47 10.83
CA PHE A 9 11.12 28.54 9.75
C PHE A 9 9.86 27.98 9.09
N GLU A 10 8.92 27.37 9.83
CA GLU A 10 7.79 26.68 9.23
C GLU A 10 6.91 27.61 8.39
N LYS A 11 6.44 28.73 8.97
CA LYS A 11 5.58 29.68 8.25
C LYS A 11 6.28 30.34 7.06
N PRO A 12 7.48 30.91 7.22
CA PRO A 12 8.19 31.50 6.08
C PRO A 12 8.47 30.51 4.96
N ILE A 13 8.88 29.28 5.28
CA ILE A 13 9.18 28.26 4.27
C ILE A 13 7.93 27.75 3.58
N VAL A 14 6.86 27.43 4.34
CA VAL A 14 5.67 26.76 3.79
C VAL A 14 4.67 27.75 3.17
N GLN A 15 4.54 28.96 3.74
CA GLN A 15 3.53 29.93 3.30
C GLN A 15 4.11 31.00 2.36
N GLU A 16 5.38 31.35 2.52
CA GLU A 16 6.03 32.48 1.82
C GLU A 16 7.13 32.02 0.85
N ASP A 17 7.41 30.70 0.78
CA ASP A 17 8.51 30.11 -0.03
C ASP A 17 9.88 30.78 0.22
N ASP A 18 10.14 31.18 1.47
CA ASP A 18 11.36 31.87 1.88
C ASP A 18 12.58 30.93 1.80
N LYS A 19 13.35 31.06 0.73
CA LYS A 19 14.56 30.28 0.46
C LYS A 19 15.70 30.57 1.44
N ASP A 20 15.73 31.74 2.03
CA ASP A 20 16.76 32.11 3.03
C ASP A 20 16.46 31.49 4.38
N ALA A 21 15.19 31.43 4.78
CA ALA A 21 14.78 30.68 5.94
C ALA A 21 15.08 29.18 5.79
N LEU A 22 14.82 28.61 4.60
CA LEU A 22 15.16 27.21 4.27
C LEU A 22 16.67 26.96 4.33
N ARG A 23 17.49 27.86 3.76
CA ARG A 23 18.94 27.76 3.78
C ARG A 23 19.48 27.81 5.23
N ARG A 24 18.98 28.71 6.04
CA ARG A 24 19.35 28.81 7.46
C ARG A 24 18.96 27.56 8.25
N LEU A 25 17.77 27.01 8.00
CA LEU A 25 17.33 25.75 8.61
C LEU A 25 18.26 24.61 8.23
N ASN A 26 18.59 24.47 6.93
CA ASN A 26 19.50 23.44 6.43
C ASN A 26 20.91 23.56 7.02
N GLN A 27 21.43 24.77 7.20
CA GLN A 27 22.72 25.00 7.88
C GLN A 27 22.71 24.55 9.34
N LEU A 28 21.61 24.78 10.06
CA LEU A 28 21.45 24.39 11.46
C LEU A 28 21.26 22.87 11.62
N THR A 29 20.52 22.24 10.72
CA THR A 29 20.16 20.81 10.81
C THR A 29 21.13 19.89 10.06
N GLY A 30 21.83 20.42 9.06
CA GLY A 30 22.74 19.65 8.21
C GLY A 30 23.77 18.79 8.95
N PRO A 31 24.42 19.30 10.02
CA PRO A 31 25.37 18.49 10.81
C PRO A 31 24.73 17.29 11.53
N PHE A 32 23.41 17.30 11.73
CA PHE A 32 22.66 16.29 12.49
C PHE A 32 21.78 15.40 11.61
N ILE A 33 21.56 15.77 10.32
CA ILE A 33 20.69 15.05 9.40
C ILE A 33 21.49 14.66 8.17
N LEU A 34 21.67 13.35 7.99
CA LEU A 34 22.30 12.79 6.80
C LEU A 34 21.22 12.10 5.93
N ARG A 35 20.83 12.74 4.82
CA ARG A 35 19.92 12.15 3.84
C ARG A 35 20.74 11.75 2.61
N ARG A 36 20.72 10.46 2.28
CA ARG A 36 21.34 9.93 1.06
C ARG A 36 20.24 9.43 0.13
N MET A 37 20.24 9.89 -1.10
CA MET A 37 19.35 9.38 -2.13
C MET A 37 19.92 8.06 -2.68
N LYS A 38 19.06 7.04 -2.87
CA LYS A 38 19.49 5.75 -3.44
C LYS A 38 20.16 5.92 -4.81
N SER A 39 19.66 6.83 -5.64
CA SER A 39 20.21 7.18 -6.95
C SER A 39 21.61 7.76 -6.92
N GLU A 40 22.03 8.37 -5.80
CA GLU A 40 23.36 8.97 -5.64
C GLU A 40 24.38 7.96 -5.14
N VAL A 41 23.94 7.00 -4.31
CA VAL A 41 24.82 6.07 -3.59
C VAL A 41 24.91 4.71 -4.28
N LEU A 42 23.83 4.24 -4.88
CA LEU A 42 23.73 2.90 -5.48
C LEU A 42 23.65 3.01 -7.01
N LYS A 43 24.72 3.46 -7.65
CA LYS A 43 24.81 3.62 -9.11
C LYS A 43 24.78 2.30 -9.89
N GLU A 44 25.01 1.18 -9.21
CA GLU A 44 25.03 -0.16 -9.80
C GLU A 44 23.65 -0.81 -9.87
N LEU A 45 22.65 -0.24 -9.18
CA LEU A 45 21.29 -0.77 -9.26
C LEU A 45 20.61 -0.39 -10.58
N PRO A 46 19.95 -1.33 -11.25
CA PRO A 46 19.16 -1.03 -12.43
C PRO A 46 18.02 -0.03 -12.07
N PRO A 47 17.56 0.75 -13.05
CA PRO A 47 16.47 1.68 -12.82
C PRO A 47 15.19 0.93 -12.41
N LYS A 48 14.46 1.49 -11.44
CA LYS A 48 13.13 0.99 -11.04
C LYS A 48 12.17 1.21 -12.21
N THR A 49 11.47 0.16 -12.61
CA THR A 49 10.38 0.24 -13.58
C THR A 49 9.05 0.22 -12.83
N GLU A 50 8.17 1.17 -13.13
CA GLU A 50 6.83 1.23 -12.55
C GLU A 50 5.79 1.03 -13.64
N ASN A 51 4.91 0.05 -13.47
CA ASN A 51 3.81 -0.26 -14.36
C ASN A 51 2.48 -0.07 -13.65
N LEU A 52 1.57 0.66 -14.27
CA LEU A 52 0.20 0.83 -13.76
C LEU A 52 -0.75 -0.06 -14.56
N HIS A 53 -1.26 -1.09 -13.92
CA HIS A 53 -2.28 -1.97 -14.47
C HIS A 53 -3.68 -1.42 -14.14
N ARG A 54 -4.43 -1.04 -15.16
CA ARG A 54 -5.82 -0.59 -15.03
C ARG A 54 -6.74 -1.75 -15.38
N ILE A 55 -7.63 -2.09 -14.45
CA ILE A 55 -8.54 -3.23 -14.57
C ILE A 55 -9.95 -2.70 -14.50
N GLU A 56 -10.77 -3.07 -15.46
CA GLU A 56 -12.18 -2.73 -15.46
C GLU A 56 -12.94 -3.71 -14.56
N LEU A 57 -13.92 -3.18 -13.84
CA LEU A 57 -14.82 -4.01 -13.03
C LEU A 57 -15.69 -4.86 -13.95
N ASP A 58 -15.91 -6.12 -13.60
CA ASP A 58 -16.90 -6.93 -14.27
C ASP A 58 -18.32 -6.36 -14.09
N GLU A 59 -19.28 -6.87 -14.86
CA GLU A 59 -20.64 -6.31 -14.87
C GLU A 59 -21.32 -6.39 -13.51
N GLN A 60 -21.15 -7.47 -12.76
CA GLN A 60 -21.78 -7.67 -11.45
C GLN A 60 -21.12 -6.76 -10.40
N GLN A 61 -19.80 -6.71 -10.37
CA GLN A 61 -19.03 -5.83 -9.48
C GLN A 61 -19.34 -4.36 -9.77
N ARG A 62 -19.48 -3.99 -11.05
CA ARG A 62 -19.86 -2.63 -11.46
C ARG A 62 -21.27 -2.26 -10.98
N LYS A 63 -22.25 -3.17 -11.04
CA LYS A 63 -23.60 -2.94 -10.50
C LYS A 63 -23.54 -2.68 -8.99
N LEU A 64 -22.79 -3.50 -8.25
CA LEU A 64 -22.58 -3.33 -6.81
C LEU A 64 -21.92 -1.98 -6.50
N TYR A 65 -20.89 -1.61 -7.25
CA TYR A 65 -20.22 -0.33 -7.09
C TYR A 65 -21.14 0.86 -7.32
N LEU A 66 -21.93 0.84 -8.40
CA LEU A 66 -22.89 1.90 -8.70
C LEU A 66 -23.99 2.02 -7.65
N ALA A 67 -24.51 0.90 -7.13
CA ALA A 67 -25.46 0.90 -6.02
C ALA A 67 -24.84 1.53 -4.76
N ALA A 68 -23.60 1.18 -4.44
CA ALA A 68 -22.87 1.78 -3.33
C ALA A 68 -22.61 3.28 -3.51
N VAL A 69 -22.40 3.76 -4.74
CA VAL A 69 -22.28 5.19 -5.04
C VAL A 69 -23.59 5.94 -4.79
N VAL A 70 -24.74 5.35 -5.13
CA VAL A 70 -26.05 5.94 -4.85
C VAL A 70 -26.28 6.06 -3.33
N ASP A 71 -26.10 4.98 -2.59
CA ASP A 71 -26.18 4.94 -1.12
C ASP A 71 -25.20 5.95 -0.47
N ALA A 72 -23.99 6.03 -0.99
CA ALA A 72 -22.99 6.99 -0.55
C ALA A 72 -23.44 8.45 -0.71
N ARG A 73 -24.07 8.80 -1.83
CA ARG A 73 -24.58 10.16 -2.08
C ARG A 73 -25.69 10.51 -1.09
N GLU A 74 -26.59 9.58 -0.78
CA GLU A 74 -27.66 9.78 0.21
C GLU A 74 -27.08 10.00 1.61
N LYS A 75 -26.13 9.15 2.03
CA LYS A 75 -25.45 9.27 3.33
C LYS A 75 -24.70 10.60 3.47
N LEU A 76 -23.98 11.02 2.42
CA LEU A 76 -23.25 12.29 2.44
C LEU A 76 -24.17 13.51 2.42
N ARG A 77 -25.37 13.44 1.79
CA ARG A 77 -26.37 14.51 1.86
C ARG A 77 -26.99 14.65 3.25
N ALA A 78 -27.12 13.54 3.97
CA ALA A 78 -27.64 13.52 5.34
C ALA A 78 -26.58 13.88 6.40
N ALA A 79 -25.30 13.73 6.09
CA ALA A 79 -24.20 14.05 6.98
C ALA A 79 -23.97 15.55 7.12
N LYS A 80 -23.46 15.99 8.27
CA LYS A 80 -23.03 17.37 8.45
C LYS A 80 -21.78 17.67 7.64
N PRO A 81 -21.58 18.92 7.13
CA PRO A 81 -20.42 19.28 6.33
C PRO A 81 -19.06 19.00 7.00
N GLU A 82 -19.05 18.97 8.34
CA GLU A 82 -17.85 18.76 9.14
C GLU A 82 -17.56 17.26 9.40
N ASP A 83 -18.48 16.36 9.03
CA ASP A 83 -18.32 14.92 9.31
C ASP A 83 -17.38 14.23 8.31
N LYS A 84 -16.07 14.48 8.52
CA LYS A 84 -15.01 13.86 7.74
C LYS A 84 -14.98 12.34 7.85
N MET A 85 -15.51 11.78 8.97
CA MET A 85 -15.53 10.34 9.17
C MET A 85 -16.55 9.65 8.27
N ALA A 86 -17.73 10.28 8.03
CA ALA A 86 -18.70 9.77 7.08
C ALA A 86 -18.14 9.72 5.66
N VAL A 87 -17.44 10.78 5.22
CA VAL A 87 -16.76 10.82 3.92
C VAL A 87 -15.71 9.72 3.82
N PHE A 88 -14.89 9.56 4.85
CA PHE A 88 -13.86 8.53 4.87
C PHE A 88 -14.43 7.12 4.79
N ALA A 89 -15.49 6.82 5.57
CA ALA A 89 -16.15 5.52 5.57
C ALA A 89 -16.72 5.16 4.18
N VAL A 90 -17.36 6.14 3.51
CA VAL A 90 -17.85 5.97 2.14
C VAL A 90 -16.71 5.63 1.17
N LEU A 91 -15.61 6.40 1.21
CA LEU A 91 -14.46 6.17 0.33
C LEU A 91 -13.83 4.80 0.58
N MET A 92 -13.71 4.39 1.85
CA MET A 92 -13.18 3.07 2.20
C MET A 92 -14.05 1.96 1.64
N ARG A 93 -15.39 2.04 1.81
CA ARG A 93 -16.31 1.04 1.27
C ARG A 93 -16.23 0.92 -0.25
N LEU A 94 -16.15 2.04 -0.99
CA LEU A 94 -15.99 2.00 -2.44
C LEU A 94 -14.65 1.37 -2.86
N ARG A 95 -13.58 1.62 -2.10
CA ARG A 95 -12.28 0.99 -2.33
C ARG A 95 -12.32 -0.51 -2.07
N GLU A 96 -12.98 -0.95 -1.00
CA GLU A 96 -13.17 -2.36 -0.69
C GLU A 96 -13.89 -3.09 -1.84
N ILE A 97 -14.98 -2.51 -2.38
CA ILE A 97 -15.67 -3.06 -3.55
C ILE A 97 -14.74 -3.16 -4.76
N CYS A 98 -13.88 -2.16 -4.99
CA CYS A 98 -12.90 -2.20 -6.09
C CYS A 98 -11.77 -3.21 -5.86
N CYS A 99 -11.46 -3.55 -4.61
CA CYS A 99 -10.47 -4.58 -4.30
C CYS A 99 -11.08 -5.97 -4.50
N ASP A 100 -12.14 -6.25 -3.78
CA ASP A 100 -12.93 -7.48 -3.91
C ASP A 100 -14.30 -7.28 -3.27
N PRO A 101 -15.40 -7.57 -3.94
CA PRO A 101 -16.74 -7.42 -3.37
C PRO A 101 -16.99 -8.22 -2.09
N ARG A 102 -16.27 -9.32 -1.88
CA ARG A 102 -16.37 -10.14 -0.64
C ARG A 102 -15.94 -9.40 0.61
N LEU A 103 -15.24 -8.26 0.47
CA LEU A 103 -14.88 -7.40 1.62
C LEU A 103 -16.09 -6.64 2.18
N VAL A 104 -17.19 -6.54 1.43
CA VAL A 104 -18.39 -5.80 1.81
C VAL A 104 -19.69 -6.58 1.71
N ALA A 105 -19.64 -7.76 1.10
CA ALA A 105 -20.81 -8.62 0.83
C ALA A 105 -20.44 -10.09 1.08
N ASP A 106 -20.82 -10.61 2.26
CA ASP A 106 -20.46 -11.96 2.71
C ASP A 106 -20.95 -13.08 1.76
N ASN A 107 -22.05 -12.84 1.05
CA ASN A 107 -22.68 -13.81 0.15
C ASN A 107 -22.37 -13.51 -1.32
N TRP A 108 -21.23 -12.88 -1.62
CA TRP A 108 -20.82 -12.62 -2.99
C TRP A 108 -20.34 -13.92 -3.65
N ASP A 109 -21.05 -14.32 -4.71
CA ASP A 109 -20.74 -15.49 -5.54
C ASP A 109 -20.09 -15.13 -6.89
N GLY A 110 -19.98 -13.83 -7.18
CA GLY A 110 -19.31 -13.33 -8.37
C GLY A 110 -17.78 -13.30 -8.24
N GLY A 111 -17.12 -13.04 -9.36
CA GLY A 111 -15.68 -12.87 -9.41
C GLY A 111 -15.18 -11.52 -8.89
N SER A 112 -13.87 -11.34 -8.94
CA SER A 112 -13.19 -10.07 -8.76
C SER A 112 -12.15 -9.93 -9.87
N ALA A 113 -12.44 -9.09 -10.87
CA ALA A 113 -11.55 -8.89 -12.01
C ALA A 113 -10.13 -8.49 -11.58
N LYS A 114 -10.02 -7.72 -10.50
CA LYS A 114 -8.73 -7.30 -9.96
C LYS A 114 -7.96 -8.45 -9.31
N LEU A 115 -8.65 -9.34 -8.63
CA LEU A 115 -8.01 -10.52 -8.02
C LEU A 115 -7.51 -11.46 -9.11
N GLU A 116 -8.32 -11.74 -10.13
CA GLU A 116 -7.90 -12.61 -11.23
C GLU A 116 -6.68 -12.04 -11.97
N ALA A 117 -6.71 -10.76 -12.34
CA ALA A 117 -5.57 -10.11 -12.98
C ALA A 117 -4.31 -10.08 -12.08
N CYS A 118 -4.48 -9.92 -10.77
CA CYS A 118 -3.37 -10.01 -9.83
C CYS A 118 -2.78 -11.44 -9.79
N MET A 119 -3.63 -12.46 -9.78
CA MET A 119 -3.19 -13.86 -9.77
C MET A 119 -2.47 -14.24 -11.07
N GLU A 120 -2.94 -13.76 -12.23
CA GLU A 120 -2.24 -13.94 -13.50
C GLU A 120 -0.82 -13.34 -13.47
N LEU A 121 -0.69 -12.11 -12.96
CA LEU A 121 0.62 -11.46 -12.80
C LEU A 121 1.53 -12.23 -11.84
N VAL A 122 0.99 -12.66 -10.70
CA VAL A 122 1.76 -13.42 -9.70
C VAL A 122 2.23 -14.75 -10.26
N THR A 123 1.33 -15.50 -10.90
CA THR A 123 1.67 -16.81 -11.48
C THR A 123 2.75 -16.67 -12.54
N ALA A 124 2.58 -15.75 -13.49
CA ALA A 124 3.57 -15.51 -14.54
C ALA A 124 4.94 -15.08 -13.97
N ALA A 125 4.96 -14.25 -12.92
CA ALA A 125 6.20 -13.83 -12.30
C ALA A 125 6.89 -14.99 -11.56
N VAL A 126 6.15 -15.80 -10.82
CA VAL A 126 6.68 -16.98 -10.11
C VAL A 126 7.22 -18.03 -11.10
N GLU A 127 6.51 -18.30 -12.19
CA GLU A 127 6.98 -19.16 -13.28
C GLU A 127 8.27 -18.63 -13.94
N GLY A 128 8.42 -17.29 -13.97
CA GLY A 128 9.65 -16.61 -14.40
C GLY A 128 10.79 -16.68 -13.39
N GLY A 129 10.60 -17.28 -12.22
CA GLY A 129 11.59 -17.39 -11.14
C GLY A 129 11.74 -16.15 -10.28
N HIS A 130 10.79 -15.21 -10.37
CA HIS A 130 10.77 -13.98 -9.58
C HIS A 130 10.14 -14.18 -8.21
N ARG A 131 10.57 -13.36 -7.24
CA ARG A 131 9.96 -13.30 -5.89
C ARG A 131 9.27 -11.98 -5.67
N ILE A 132 8.08 -12.06 -5.06
CA ILE A 132 7.11 -10.98 -5.04
C ILE A 132 6.83 -10.52 -3.62
N LEU A 133 6.85 -9.20 -3.41
CA LEU A 133 6.21 -8.55 -2.27
C LEU A 133 4.85 -8.04 -2.72
N LEU A 134 3.79 -8.49 -2.07
CA LEU A 134 2.43 -8.07 -2.39
C LEU A 134 1.83 -7.32 -1.19
N PHE A 135 1.53 -6.05 -1.39
CA PHE A 135 1.02 -5.16 -0.36
C PHE A 135 -0.48 -4.92 -0.51
N SER A 136 -1.19 -4.98 0.61
CA SER A 136 -2.57 -4.49 0.74
C SER A 136 -2.78 -3.76 2.06
N GLN A 137 -3.69 -2.77 2.06
CA GLN A 137 -4.12 -2.12 3.30
C GLN A 137 -5.15 -2.94 4.06
N PHE A 138 -5.93 -3.79 3.35
CA PHE A 138 -6.98 -4.62 3.93
C PHE A 138 -6.43 -6.00 4.31
N THR A 139 -6.47 -6.34 5.60
CA THR A 139 -6.03 -7.66 6.09
C THR A 139 -6.91 -8.78 5.56
N SER A 140 -8.22 -8.54 5.43
CA SER A 140 -9.16 -9.47 4.79
C SER A 140 -8.84 -9.73 3.31
N MET A 141 -8.31 -8.72 2.59
CA MET A 141 -7.83 -8.95 1.22
C MET A 141 -6.59 -9.85 1.20
N LEU A 142 -5.68 -9.70 2.16
CA LEU A 142 -4.52 -10.61 2.27
C LEU A 142 -4.95 -12.06 2.53
N GLU A 143 -6.03 -12.28 3.28
CA GLU A 143 -6.60 -13.62 3.51
C GLU A 143 -7.18 -14.22 2.22
N LEU A 144 -7.89 -13.41 1.42
CA LEU A 144 -8.39 -13.84 0.11
C LEU A 144 -7.25 -14.17 -0.86
N LEU A 145 -6.21 -13.32 -0.89
CA LEU A 145 -5.01 -13.56 -1.70
C LEU A 145 -4.28 -14.83 -1.24
N ALA A 146 -4.10 -15.03 0.06
CA ALA A 146 -3.46 -16.22 0.61
C ALA A 146 -4.19 -17.49 0.15
N LYS A 147 -5.53 -17.51 0.29
CA LYS A 147 -6.34 -18.64 -0.17
C LYS A 147 -6.16 -18.93 -1.67
N ARG A 148 -6.14 -17.88 -2.49
CA ARG A 148 -5.95 -18.04 -3.95
C ARG A 148 -4.53 -18.53 -4.30
N LEU A 149 -3.51 -18.11 -3.55
CA LEU A 149 -2.15 -18.61 -3.69
C LEU A 149 -2.05 -20.10 -3.30
N ASP A 150 -2.72 -20.51 -2.21
CA ASP A 150 -2.81 -21.92 -1.82
C ASP A 150 -3.47 -22.78 -2.90
N GLU A 151 -4.60 -22.31 -3.46
CA GLU A 151 -5.31 -22.96 -4.56
C GLU A 151 -4.44 -23.08 -5.82
N ALA A 152 -3.56 -22.12 -6.07
CA ALA A 152 -2.61 -22.12 -7.19
C ALA A 152 -1.31 -22.89 -6.89
N GLY A 153 -1.13 -23.40 -5.68
CA GLY A 153 0.10 -24.07 -5.25
C GLY A 153 1.33 -23.16 -5.13
N VAL A 154 1.12 -21.84 -4.98
CA VAL A 154 2.19 -20.84 -4.84
C VAL A 154 2.57 -20.68 -3.38
N SER A 155 3.85 -20.90 -3.08
CA SER A 155 4.37 -20.77 -1.71
C SER A 155 4.36 -19.32 -1.24
N HIS A 156 3.83 -19.07 -0.04
CA HIS A 156 3.73 -17.71 0.45
C HIS A 156 3.87 -17.57 1.97
N PHE A 157 4.24 -16.37 2.41
CA PHE A 157 4.16 -15.93 3.80
C PHE A 157 3.22 -14.74 3.93
N THR A 158 2.64 -14.55 5.12
CA THR A 158 1.79 -13.40 5.43
C THR A 158 2.30 -12.66 6.65
N LEU A 159 2.44 -11.33 6.52
CA LEU A 159 2.86 -10.43 7.59
C LEU A 159 1.79 -9.37 7.82
N GLN A 160 1.24 -9.35 9.03
CA GLN A 160 0.23 -8.38 9.45
C GLN A 160 0.71 -7.57 10.67
N GLY A 161 -0.03 -6.51 11.02
CA GLY A 161 0.27 -5.70 12.20
C GLY A 161 0.24 -6.49 13.52
N SER A 162 -0.59 -7.53 13.60
CA SER A 162 -0.71 -8.44 14.73
C SER A 162 0.45 -9.44 14.84
N THR A 163 1.29 -9.60 13.81
CA THR A 163 2.41 -10.57 13.82
C THR A 163 3.44 -10.18 14.87
N PRO A 164 3.77 -11.07 15.84
CA PRO A 164 4.76 -10.77 16.89
C PRO A 164 6.15 -10.49 16.31
N LYS A 165 6.93 -9.61 16.97
CA LYS A 165 8.27 -9.22 16.49
C LYS A 165 9.22 -10.41 16.22
N PRO A 166 9.32 -11.45 17.07
CA PRO A 166 10.19 -12.60 16.77
C PRO A 166 9.75 -13.36 15.52
N VAL A 167 8.45 -13.58 15.34
CA VAL A 167 7.88 -14.26 14.17
C VAL A 167 8.14 -13.43 12.90
N ARG A 168 8.02 -12.11 12.99
CA ARG A 168 8.31 -11.20 11.88
C ARG A 168 9.76 -11.34 11.40
N ALA A 169 10.72 -11.35 12.32
CA ALA A 169 12.13 -11.51 11.98
C ALA A 169 12.41 -12.87 11.33
N GLU A 170 11.77 -13.92 11.82
CA GLU A 170 11.90 -15.26 11.27
C GLU A 170 11.30 -15.38 9.87
N LEU A 171 10.10 -14.82 9.63
CA LEU A 171 9.48 -14.80 8.30
C LEU A 171 10.36 -14.07 7.27
N VAL A 172 10.94 -12.93 7.66
CA VAL A 172 11.88 -12.18 6.79
C VAL A 172 13.12 -13.03 6.47
N ARG A 173 13.71 -13.70 7.46
CA ARG A 173 14.86 -14.58 7.27
C ARG A 173 14.53 -15.72 6.30
N ARG A 174 13.41 -16.40 6.51
CA ARG A 174 12.95 -17.52 5.69
C ARG A 174 12.60 -17.10 4.26
N PHE A 175 11.98 -15.94 4.09
CA PHE A 175 11.73 -15.40 2.75
C PHE A 175 13.03 -15.08 2.02
N ASN A 176 13.99 -14.45 2.69
CA ASN A 176 15.30 -14.17 2.09
C ASN A 176 16.13 -15.44 1.79
N SER A 177 15.87 -16.56 2.49
CA SER A 177 16.49 -17.87 2.16
C SER A 177 15.77 -18.62 1.02
N GLY A 178 14.66 -18.08 0.52
CA GLY A 178 13.97 -18.62 -0.64
C GLY A 178 12.91 -19.69 -0.32
N GLU A 179 12.39 -19.72 0.89
CA GLU A 179 11.37 -20.68 1.30
C GLU A 179 9.96 -20.35 0.81
N ALA A 180 9.75 -19.14 0.26
CA ALA A 180 8.48 -18.74 -0.32
C ALA A 180 8.69 -17.81 -1.53
N ASP A 181 7.77 -17.87 -2.49
CA ASP A 181 7.78 -17.06 -3.72
C ASP A 181 7.09 -15.72 -3.53
N VAL A 182 6.07 -15.68 -2.66
CA VAL A 182 5.29 -14.47 -2.40
C VAL A 182 5.32 -14.10 -0.92
N PHE A 183 5.46 -12.82 -0.62
CA PHE A 183 5.28 -12.30 0.73
C PHE A 183 4.13 -11.30 0.75
N LEU A 184 3.01 -11.70 1.34
CA LEU A 184 1.83 -10.86 1.56
C LEU A 184 2.07 -9.96 2.77
N ILE A 185 1.97 -8.66 2.61
CA ILE A 185 2.32 -7.70 3.67
C ILE A 185 1.22 -6.65 3.82
N SER A 186 0.71 -6.46 5.04
CA SER A 186 -0.16 -5.33 5.29
C SER A 186 0.63 -4.02 5.27
N LEU A 187 0.08 -2.96 4.65
CA LEU A 187 0.76 -1.66 4.55
C LEU A 187 1.22 -1.11 5.91
N ARG A 188 0.44 -1.34 6.98
CA ARG A 188 0.82 -0.94 8.34
C ARG A 188 2.04 -1.71 8.87
N ALA A 189 2.19 -2.97 8.49
CA ALA A 189 3.32 -3.79 8.91
C ALA A 189 4.58 -3.52 8.08
N GLY A 190 4.42 -3.17 6.79
CA GLY A 190 5.51 -2.88 5.86
C GLY A 190 6.33 -1.63 6.20
N GLY A 191 5.73 -0.63 6.88
CA GLY A 191 6.39 0.62 7.26
C GLY A 191 7.51 0.51 8.31
N THR A 192 7.90 -0.68 8.74
CA THR A 192 8.82 -0.90 9.88
C THR A 192 10.19 -1.45 9.49
N GLY A 193 10.78 -0.99 8.41
CA GLY A 193 12.19 -1.29 8.09
C GLY A 193 12.48 -2.78 7.82
N LEU A 194 11.61 -3.45 7.08
CA LEU A 194 11.84 -4.82 6.65
C LEU A 194 12.94 -4.86 5.58
N ASN A 195 13.96 -5.69 5.80
CA ASN A 195 15.02 -5.92 4.82
C ASN A 195 14.70 -7.17 3.99
N LEU A 196 13.95 -6.99 2.88
CA LEU A 196 13.44 -8.05 2.02
C LEU A 196 14.21 -8.05 0.69
N THR A 197 15.45 -8.50 0.75
CA THR A 197 16.41 -8.44 -0.38
C THR A 197 16.20 -9.52 -1.43
N ALA A 198 15.44 -10.56 -1.13
CA ALA A 198 15.19 -11.66 -2.05
C ALA A 198 14.12 -11.36 -3.10
N ALA A 199 13.32 -10.32 -2.90
CA ALA A 199 12.29 -9.94 -3.85
C ALA A 199 12.79 -8.93 -4.88
N ASP A 200 12.38 -9.11 -6.10
CA ASP A 200 12.65 -8.24 -7.24
C ASP A 200 11.37 -7.61 -7.83
N ILE A 201 10.20 -8.11 -7.47
CA ILE A 201 8.90 -7.57 -7.88
C ILE A 201 8.12 -7.08 -6.65
N VAL A 202 7.50 -5.91 -6.78
CA VAL A 202 6.61 -5.35 -5.78
C VAL A 202 5.26 -5.05 -6.41
N ILE A 203 4.19 -5.61 -5.84
CA ILE A 203 2.81 -5.38 -6.27
C ILE A 203 2.08 -4.61 -5.16
N HIS A 204 1.60 -3.43 -5.47
CA HIS A 204 0.64 -2.70 -4.64
C HIS A 204 -0.77 -3.03 -5.12
N TYR A 205 -1.46 -3.92 -4.41
CA TYR A 205 -2.81 -4.35 -4.77
C TYR A 205 -3.81 -3.19 -4.69
N ASP A 206 -3.74 -2.42 -3.62
CA ASP A 206 -4.58 -1.24 -3.36
C ASP A 206 -3.69 -0.06 -2.91
N PRO A 207 -3.11 0.71 -3.86
CA PRO A 207 -2.20 1.79 -3.52
C PRO A 207 -2.86 2.82 -2.60
N TRP A 208 -2.08 3.34 -1.64
CA TRP A 208 -2.54 4.37 -0.71
C TRP A 208 -2.53 5.73 -1.39
N TRP A 209 -3.48 6.61 -1.02
CA TRP A 209 -3.55 7.98 -1.55
C TRP A 209 -2.39 8.89 -1.09
N ASN A 210 -1.67 8.52 -0.05
CA ASN A 210 -0.45 9.20 0.32
C ASN A 210 0.75 8.50 -0.33
N VAL A 211 1.25 9.07 -1.41
CA VAL A 211 2.40 8.53 -2.17
C VAL A 211 3.65 8.39 -1.30
N ALA A 212 3.82 9.22 -0.28
CA ALA A 212 4.96 9.11 0.65
C ALA A 212 4.89 7.89 1.58
N ALA A 213 3.75 7.20 1.64
CA ALA A 213 3.54 6.01 2.46
C ALA A 213 3.59 4.70 1.63
N GLN A 214 3.85 4.80 0.34
CA GLN A 214 4.16 3.70 -0.58
C GLN A 214 5.69 3.59 -0.70
#